data_060083de128cd9017a4e818eb3a1f933
#
_entry.id   060083de128cd9017a4e818eb3a1f933
#
_cell.length_a   1.000
_cell.length_b   1.000
_cell.length_c   1.000
_cell.angle_alpha   90.00
_cell.angle_beta   90.00
_cell.angle_gamma   90.00
#
_symmetry.space_group_name_H-M   'P 1'
#
loop_
_entity.id
_entity.type
_entity.pdbx_description
1 polymer ?
#
loop_
_entity_poly.entity_id
_entity_poly.type
_entity_poly.pdbx_seq_one_letter_code
_entity_poly.pdbx_strand_id
1 'polypeptide(L)'
;MAIDELDRLLRDRFDLGRDDLIAALKALPAHRPWAAALTDGEAKLLDTAGLTDDPGAYSEIAADVIAHMGRLYGTAYSAAEVANGLGVNDSRVRQRRLNRTLWAIDDDGSWVFPAIQFECVDNGRGDVSLRTVRGLDRVLPQLLLKDLHPTAVAGFLLTPQHELPIAGQPASVRDWLLHGGAVEPVHVLLELGDWASA
;
A
#
# COMPACT_ATOMS: atom_id res chain seq x y z
N MET A 1 7.42 -17.20 29.25
CA MET A 1 7.07 -15.80 29.01
C MET A 1 5.62 -15.80 28.55
N ALA A 2 4.70 -15.18 29.29
CA ALA A 2 3.30 -15.14 28.90
C ALA A 2 3.21 -14.25 27.63
N ILE A 3 2.64 -14.80 26.56
CA ILE A 3 2.30 -13.99 25.40
C ILE A 3 1.25 -13.01 25.88
N ASP A 4 1.52 -11.71 25.71
CA ASP A 4 0.58 -10.64 26.05
C ASP A 4 -0.75 -10.90 25.30
N GLU A 5 -1.87 -10.64 25.97
CA GLU A 5 -3.20 -10.81 25.37
C GLU A 5 -3.33 -10.03 24.05
N LEU A 6 -2.70 -8.86 23.98
CA LEU A 6 -2.64 -8.07 22.76
C LEU A 6 -1.94 -8.82 21.61
N ASP A 7 -0.77 -9.41 21.87
CA ASP A 7 -0.02 -10.15 20.86
C ASP A 7 -0.81 -11.34 20.31
N ARG A 8 -1.59 -12.01 21.20
CA ARG A 8 -2.46 -13.10 20.79
C ARG A 8 -3.60 -12.59 19.92
N LEU A 9 -4.30 -11.52 20.33
CA LEU A 9 -5.41 -10.95 19.57
C LEU A 9 -4.98 -10.42 18.21
N LEU A 10 -3.80 -9.79 18.13
CA LEU A 10 -3.26 -9.30 16.88
C LEU A 10 -3.00 -10.45 15.89
N ARG A 11 -2.41 -11.55 16.35
CA ARG A 11 -2.17 -12.73 15.50
C ARG A 11 -3.45 -13.45 15.13
N ASP A 12 -4.33 -13.72 16.11
CA ASP A 12 -5.53 -14.53 15.90
C ASP A 12 -6.59 -13.83 15.04
N ARG A 13 -6.64 -12.49 15.08
CA ARG A 13 -7.69 -11.71 14.42
C ARG A 13 -7.22 -11.02 13.15
N PHE A 14 -5.94 -10.63 13.08
CA PHE A 14 -5.43 -9.75 12.03
C PHE A 14 -4.19 -10.31 11.33
N ASP A 15 -3.64 -11.42 11.81
CA ASP A 15 -2.35 -11.98 11.36
C ASP A 15 -1.20 -10.94 11.42
N LEU A 16 -1.18 -10.14 12.50
CA LEU A 16 -0.22 -9.05 12.71
C LEU A 16 0.65 -9.31 13.94
N GLY A 17 1.92 -8.90 13.87
CA GLY A 17 2.79 -8.75 15.03
C GLY A 17 2.59 -7.40 15.73
N ARG A 18 3.10 -7.26 16.95
CA ARG A 18 3.10 -5.99 17.69
C ARG A 18 3.86 -4.90 16.95
N ASP A 19 4.99 -5.24 16.34
CA ASP A 19 5.83 -4.29 15.62
C ASP A 19 5.12 -3.76 14.35
N ASP A 20 4.38 -4.63 13.65
CA ASP A 20 3.56 -4.23 12.51
C ASP A 20 2.46 -3.24 12.91
N LEU A 21 1.81 -3.46 14.07
CA LEU A 21 0.83 -2.52 14.62
C LEU A 21 1.47 -1.18 14.97
N ILE A 22 2.65 -1.20 15.61
CA ILE A 22 3.37 0.03 15.98
C ILE A 22 3.74 0.81 14.72
N ALA A 23 4.28 0.15 13.69
CA ALA A 23 4.60 0.78 12.42
C ALA A 23 3.36 1.40 11.75
N ALA A 24 2.24 0.66 11.74
CA ALA A 24 0.97 1.15 11.22
C ALA A 24 0.45 2.39 11.98
N LEU A 25 0.56 2.38 13.31
CA LEU A 25 0.16 3.53 14.15
C LEU A 25 1.05 4.76 13.89
N LYS A 26 2.36 4.57 13.69
CA LYS A 26 3.29 5.66 13.36
C LYS A 26 3.01 6.26 11.97
N ALA A 27 2.49 5.47 11.04
CA ALA A 27 2.12 5.93 9.71
C ALA A 27 0.86 6.80 9.68
N LEU A 28 0.07 6.82 10.77
CA LEU A 28 -1.08 7.72 10.86
C LEU A 28 -0.61 9.17 10.92
N PRO A 29 -1.33 10.12 10.27
CA PRO A 29 -1.02 11.53 10.38
C PRO A 29 -1.07 11.99 11.85
N ALA A 30 -0.07 12.78 12.26
CA ALA A 30 0.06 13.29 13.63
C ALA A 30 -1.12 14.18 14.07
N HIS A 31 -1.85 14.73 13.11
CA HIS A 31 -3.03 15.58 13.33
C HIS A 31 -4.27 14.93 12.71
N ARG A 32 -5.38 15.03 13.44
CA ARG A 32 -6.69 14.69 12.89
C ARG A 32 -6.95 15.59 11.68
N PRO A 33 -7.28 15.04 10.49
CA PRO A 33 -7.47 15.84 9.27
C PRO A 33 -8.47 17.00 9.43
N TRP A 34 -9.51 16.82 10.27
CA TRP A 34 -10.49 17.85 10.62
C TRP A 34 -9.98 18.87 11.64
N ALA A 35 -8.85 18.66 12.29
CA ALA A 35 -8.19 19.64 13.16
C ALA A 35 -7.23 20.55 12.36
N ALA A 36 -7.10 20.37 11.05
CA ALA A 36 -6.54 21.40 10.19
C ALA A 36 -7.44 22.65 10.35
N ALA A 37 -6.82 23.76 10.74
CA ALA A 37 -7.54 24.99 10.99
C ALA A 37 -8.30 25.41 9.73
N LEU A 38 -9.60 25.10 9.70
CA LEU A 38 -10.52 25.62 8.70
C LEU A 38 -10.65 27.13 8.94
N THR A 39 -10.70 27.89 7.88
CA THR A 39 -11.13 29.28 7.98
C THR A 39 -12.61 29.32 8.41
N ASP A 40 -13.05 30.39 9.05
CA ASP A 40 -14.45 30.56 9.48
C ASP A 40 -15.44 30.40 8.30
N GLY A 41 -14.99 30.71 7.08
CA GLY A 41 -15.78 30.55 5.86
C GLY A 41 -15.95 29.09 5.45
N GLU A 42 -14.89 28.28 5.55
CA GLU A 42 -14.91 26.85 5.25
C GLU A 42 -15.73 26.09 6.30
N ALA A 43 -15.55 26.40 7.59
CA ALA A 43 -16.35 25.83 8.66
C ALA A 43 -17.85 26.09 8.43
N LYS A 44 -18.23 27.33 8.09
CA LYS A 44 -19.62 27.69 7.77
C LYS A 44 -20.18 26.97 6.55
N LEU A 45 -19.36 26.73 5.53
CA LEU A 45 -19.77 25.97 4.35
C LEU A 45 -20.07 24.51 4.71
N LEU A 46 -19.22 23.88 5.52
CA LEU A 46 -19.41 22.50 5.99
C LEU A 46 -20.65 22.37 6.87
N ASP A 47 -20.85 23.32 7.82
CA ASP A 47 -22.05 23.39 8.66
C ASP A 47 -23.34 23.53 7.83
N THR A 48 -23.29 24.39 6.79
CA THR A 48 -24.44 24.63 5.90
C THR A 48 -24.73 23.41 5.02
N ALA A 49 -23.70 22.64 4.66
CA ALA A 49 -23.83 21.38 3.91
C ALA A 49 -24.28 20.20 4.78
N GLY A 50 -24.44 20.41 6.11
CA GLY A 50 -24.84 19.35 7.05
C GLY A 50 -23.74 18.31 7.29
N LEU A 51 -22.49 18.63 6.94
CA LEU A 51 -21.32 17.80 7.21
C LEU A 51 -20.88 18.03 8.66
N THR A 52 -21.47 17.26 9.57
CA THR A 52 -21.10 17.29 11.00
C THR A 52 -19.88 16.39 11.22
N ASP A 53 -19.00 16.82 12.14
CA ASP A 53 -17.92 15.97 12.64
C ASP A 53 -18.52 14.69 13.22
N ASP A 54 -18.18 13.55 12.64
CA ASP A 54 -18.49 12.24 13.18
C ASP A 54 -17.22 11.56 13.72
N PRO A 55 -16.97 11.62 15.04
CA PRO A 55 -15.83 10.96 15.66
C PRO A 55 -15.85 9.43 15.47
N GLY A 56 -17.05 8.84 15.27
CA GLY A 56 -17.19 7.41 14.99
C GLY A 56 -16.64 7.05 13.61
N ALA A 57 -17.07 7.78 12.57
CA ALA A 57 -16.59 7.58 11.21
C ALA A 57 -15.06 7.72 11.10
N TYR A 58 -14.48 8.68 11.82
CA TYR A 58 -13.02 8.79 11.87
C TYR A 58 -12.37 7.56 12.50
N SER A 59 -12.91 7.08 13.61
CA SER A 59 -12.35 5.92 14.32
C SER A 59 -12.39 4.68 13.42
N GLU A 60 -13.44 4.52 12.63
CA GLU A 60 -13.55 3.45 11.63
C GLU A 60 -12.50 3.59 10.53
N ILE A 61 -12.37 4.78 9.92
CA ILE A 61 -11.36 5.05 8.89
C ILE A 61 -9.95 4.84 9.44
N ALA A 62 -9.67 5.33 10.65
CA ALA A 62 -8.37 5.13 11.28
C ALA A 62 -8.07 3.65 11.54
N ALA A 63 -9.07 2.88 11.98
CA ALA A 63 -8.92 1.44 12.20
C ALA A 63 -8.63 0.71 10.88
N ASP A 64 -9.33 1.08 9.80
CA ASP A 64 -9.09 0.53 8.47
C ASP A 64 -7.69 0.85 7.94
N VAL A 65 -7.24 2.09 8.09
CA VAL A 65 -5.87 2.50 7.72
C VAL A 65 -4.83 1.69 8.50
N ILE A 66 -5.03 1.55 9.84
CA ILE A 66 -4.13 0.75 10.69
C ILE A 66 -4.10 -0.70 10.21
N ALA A 67 -5.26 -1.30 9.94
CA ALA A 67 -5.35 -2.68 9.47
C ALA A 67 -4.67 -2.87 8.09
N HIS A 68 -4.84 -1.91 7.18
CA HIS A 68 -4.19 -1.95 5.87
C HIS A 68 -2.68 -1.77 5.98
N MET A 69 -2.21 -0.79 6.77
CA MET A 69 -0.78 -0.59 7.00
C MET A 69 -0.15 -1.80 7.68
N GLY A 70 -0.82 -2.37 8.70
CA GLY A 70 -0.35 -3.56 9.38
C GLY A 70 -0.16 -4.74 8.40
N ARG A 71 -1.10 -4.94 7.47
CA ARG A 71 -0.94 -5.97 6.43
C ARG A 71 0.21 -5.66 5.47
N LEU A 72 0.40 -4.39 5.09
CA LEU A 72 1.52 -3.99 4.23
C LEU A 72 2.87 -4.26 4.89
N TYR A 73 3.01 -3.97 6.17
CA TYR A 73 4.23 -4.24 6.93
C TYR A 73 4.42 -5.74 7.21
N GLY A 74 3.38 -6.41 7.71
CA GLY A 74 3.45 -7.83 8.09
C GLY A 74 3.74 -8.78 6.92
N THR A 75 3.41 -8.37 5.69
CA THR A 75 3.73 -9.15 4.48
C THR A 75 4.92 -8.61 3.69
N ALA A 76 5.51 -7.48 4.12
CA ALA A 76 6.61 -6.86 3.39
C ALA A 76 7.92 -7.64 3.53
N TYR A 77 8.75 -7.54 2.51
CA TYR A 77 10.10 -8.07 2.51
C TYR A 77 11.12 -6.99 2.92
N SER A 78 12.14 -7.39 3.63
CA SER A 78 13.35 -6.58 3.85
C SER A 78 14.15 -6.43 2.55
N ALA A 79 15.08 -5.47 2.50
CA ALA A 79 15.97 -5.29 1.35
C ALA A 79 16.81 -6.56 1.05
N ALA A 80 17.25 -7.27 2.10
CA ALA A 80 18.01 -8.50 1.96
C ALA A 80 17.17 -9.63 1.36
N GLU A 81 15.91 -9.80 1.81
CA GLU A 81 14.98 -10.80 1.26
C GLU A 81 14.65 -10.50 -0.21
N VAL A 82 14.44 -9.21 -0.56
CA VAL A 82 14.24 -8.81 -1.95
C VAL A 82 15.47 -9.09 -2.80
N ALA A 83 16.68 -8.77 -2.29
CA ALA A 83 17.93 -9.05 -3.00
C ALA A 83 18.09 -10.54 -3.28
N ASN A 84 17.90 -11.36 -2.25
CA ASN A 84 17.97 -12.83 -2.36
C ASN A 84 16.89 -13.38 -3.29
N GLY A 85 15.64 -12.98 -3.11
CA GLY A 85 14.51 -13.48 -3.88
C GLY A 85 14.59 -13.10 -5.37
N LEU A 86 15.10 -11.91 -5.70
CA LEU A 86 15.32 -11.46 -7.08
C LEU A 86 16.65 -11.92 -7.68
N GLY A 87 17.55 -12.55 -6.89
CA GLY A 87 18.88 -12.95 -7.35
C GLY A 87 19.78 -11.77 -7.71
N VAL A 88 19.66 -10.64 -6.99
CA VAL A 88 20.44 -9.42 -7.19
C VAL A 88 21.17 -9.03 -5.92
N ASN A 89 22.07 -8.04 -5.97
CA ASN A 89 22.71 -7.50 -4.77
C ASN A 89 21.91 -6.32 -4.17
N ASP A 90 22.19 -5.99 -2.91
CA ASP A 90 21.53 -4.91 -2.17
C ASP A 90 21.65 -3.55 -2.86
N SER A 91 22.80 -3.29 -3.49
CA SER A 91 23.03 -2.05 -4.25
C SER A 91 22.02 -1.92 -5.40
N ARG A 92 21.66 -3.03 -6.05
CA ARG A 92 20.67 -3.06 -7.13
C ARG A 92 19.26 -2.82 -6.59
N VAL A 93 18.91 -3.39 -5.43
CA VAL A 93 17.63 -3.12 -4.75
C VAL A 93 17.53 -1.63 -4.40
N ARG A 94 18.58 -1.09 -3.77
CA ARG A 94 18.65 0.35 -3.46
C ARG A 94 18.50 1.22 -4.71
N GLN A 95 19.19 0.88 -5.81
CA GLN A 95 19.08 1.62 -7.08
C GLN A 95 17.66 1.61 -7.63
N ARG A 96 17.00 0.45 -7.63
CA ARG A 96 15.61 0.30 -8.11
C ARG A 96 14.63 1.11 -7.25
N ARG A 97 14.84 1.15 -5.92
CA ARG A 97 14.06 2.00 -5.01
C ARG A 97 14.25 3.48 -5.33
N LEU A 98 15.50 3.95 -5.49
CA LEU A 98 15.80 5.34 -5.83
C LEU A 98 15.20 5.75 -7.19
N ASN A 99 15.18 4.84 -8.15
CA ASN A 99 14.54 5.03 -9.46
C ASN A 99 13.01 4.84 -9.43
N ARG A 100 12.42 4.56 -8.26
CA ARG A 100 10.99 4.25 -8.08
C ARG A 100 10.48 3.06 -8.93
N THR A 101 11.36 2.16 -9.35
CA THR A 101 10.98 0.91 -10.05
C THR A 101 10.73 -0.26 -9.09
N LEU A 102 10.98 -0.03 -7.81
CA LEU A 102 10.50 -0.81 -6.66
C LEU A 102 9.89 0.17 -5.65
N TRP A 103 8.70 -0.19 -5.18
CA TRP A 103 8.05 0.53 -4.10
C TRP A 103 8.60 0.06 -2.76
N ALA A 104 8.99 1.01 -1.92
CA ALA A 104 9.42 0.76 -0.56
C ALA A 104 8.77 1.77 0.38
N ILE A 105 8.52 1.34 1.60
CA ILE A 105 8.01 2.16 2.70
C ILE A 105 9.16 2.36 3.68
N ASP A 106 9.35 3.59 4.15
CA ASP A 106 10.31 3.88 5.22
C ASP A 106 9.71 3.50 6.57
N ASP A 107 10.42 2.63 7.29
CA ASP A 107 10.09 2.20 8.64
C ASP A 107 11.25 2.58 9.57
N ASP A 108 11.20 3.80 10.10
CA ASP A 108 12.22 4.39 11.01
C ASP A 108 13.66 4.24 10.48
N GLY A 109 13.86 4.50 9.18
CA GLY A 109 15.18 4.42 8.52
C GLY A 109 15.52 3.04 7.96
N SER A 110 14.66 2.05 8.14
CA SER A 110 14.68 0.78 7.44
C SER A 110 13.69 0.80 6.28
N TRP A 111 14.02 0.12 5.18
CA TRP A 111 13.16 0.06 4.02
C TRP A 111 12.49 -1.31 3.92
N VAL A 112 11.16 -1.33 3.92
CA VAL A 112 10.35 -2.53 3.69
C VAL A 112 9.68 -2.46 2.32
N PHE A 113 9.56 -3.60 1.66
CA PHE A 113 9.07 -3.73 0.29
C PHE A 113 7.78 -4.54 0.29
N PRO A 114 6.61 -3.90 0.11
CA PRO A 114 5.33 -4.59 0.10
C PRO A 114 5.28 -5.77 -0.88
N ALA A 115 4.80 -6.92 -0.41
CA ALA A 115 4.75 -8.16 -1.20
C ALA A 115 3.90 -8.05 -2.48
N ILE A 116 2.92 -7.13 -2.51
CA ILE A 116 1.98 -6.98 -3.63
C ILE A 116 2.65 -6.66 -4.98
N GLN A 117 3.89 -6.15 -4.96
CA GLN A 117 4.66 -5.86 -6.17
C GLN A 117 5.45 -7.06 -6.72
N PHE A 118 5.39 -8.20 -6.01
CA PHE A 118 6.11 -9.41 -6.39
C PHE A 118 5.17 -10.58 -6.67
N GLU A 119 5.68 -11.51 -7.44
CA GLU A 119 5.20 -12.87 -7.59
C GLU A 119 6.17 -13.82 -6.90
N CYS A 120 5.66 -14.73 -6.08
CA CYS A 120 6.45 -15.85 -5.56
C CYS A 120 6.52 -16.94 -6.63
N VAL A 121 7.71 -17.30 -7.05
CA VAL A 121 7.95 -18.36 -8.02
C VAL A 121 8.58 -19.53 -7.29
N ASP A 122 7.93 -20.69 -7.32
CA ASP A 122 8.51 -21.92 -6.81
C ASP A 122 9.59 -22.42 -7.78
N ASN A 123 10.84 -22.43 -7.31
CA ASN A 123 11.97 -22.95 -8.08
C ASN A 123 12.19 -24.47 -7.88
N GLY A 124 11.29 -25.15 -7.18
CA GLY A 124 11.42 -26.58 -6.90
C GLY A 124 12.60 -26.96 -5.97
N ARG A 125 13.28 -25.96 -5.39
CA ARG A 125 14.44 -26.16 -4.46
C ARG A 125 14.12 -25.77 -3.02
N GLY A 126 12.85 -25.40 -2.73
CA GLY A 126 12.43 -24.96 -1.40
C GLY A 126 12.79 -23.51 -1.07
N ASP A 127 13.51 -22.80 -1.92
CA ASP A 127 13.82 -21.39 -1.76
C ASP A 127 12.75 -20.53 -2.46
N VAL A 128 12.28 -19.48 -1.78
CA VAL A 128 11.35 -18.52 -2.35
C VAL A 128 12.10 -17.62 -3.33
N SER A 129 11.81 -17.78 -4.61
CA SER A 129 12.26 -16.86 -5.65
C SER A 129 11.18 -15.79 -5.88
N LEU A 130 11.60 -14.55 -5.98
CA LEU A 130 10.72 -13.43 -6.28
C LEU A 130 10.87 -13.00 -7.73
N ARG A 131 9.77 -12.57 -8.33
CA ARG A 131 9.75 -11.85 -9.59
C ARG A 131 8.92 -10.59 -9.41
N THR A 132 9.40 -9.45 -9.90
CA THR A 132 8.55 -8.24 -9.94
C THR A 132 7.42 -8.44 -10.94
N VAL A 133 6.21 -7.99 -10.59
CA VAL A 133 5.07 -7.97 -11.51
C VAL A 133 5.47 -7.22 -12.77
N ARG A 134 5.31 -7.88 -13.92
CA ARG A 134 5.74 -7.34 -15.21
C ARG A 134 5.01 -6.03 -15.54
N GLY A 135 5.76 -5.00 -15.94
CA GLY A 135 5.22 -3.69 -16.30
C GLY A 135 5.02 -2.76 -15.09
N LEU A 136 5.03 -3.28 -13.86
CA LEU A 136 4.87 -2.45 -12.67
C LEU A 136 6.04 -1.46 -12.50
N ASP A 137 7.23 -1.80 -12.95
CA ASP A 137 8.39 -0.92 -12.99
C ASP A 137 8.20 0.32 -13.88
N ARG A 138 7.22 0.31 -14.80
CA ARG A 138 6.82 1.46 -15.63
C ARG A 138 5.69 2.27 -14.98
N VAL A 139 4.85 1.66 -14.16
CA VAL A 139 3.74 2.30 -13.44
C VAL A 139 4.21 3.01 -12.17
N LEU A 140 5.02 2.33 -11.36
CA LEU A 140 5.47 2.81 -10.04
C LEU A 140 6.14 4.19 -10.09
N PRO A 141 7.01 4.54 -11.07
CA PRO A 141 7.64 5.85 -11.11
C PRO A 141 6.63 7.00 -11.12
N GLN A 142 5.55 6.88 -11.88
CA GLN A 142 4.50 7.91 -11.96
C GLN A 142 3.60 7.89 -10.72
N LEU A 143 3.21 6.71 -10.25
CA LEU A 143 2.38 6.55 -9.05
C LEU A 143 3.07 7.14 -7.79
N LEU A 144 4.34 6.80 -7.58
CA LEU A 144 5.11 7.25 -6.41
C LEU A 144 5.58 8.72 -6.50
N LEU A 145 5.46 9.37 -7.66
CA LEU A 145 5.65 10.82 -7.78
C LEU A 145 4.51 11.63 -7.15
N LYS A 146 3.33 11.03 -6.98
CA LYS A 146 2.17 11.68 -6.39
C LYS A 146 2.25 11.81 -4.86
N ASP A 147 3.28 11.24 -4.23
CA ASP A 147 3.54 11.27 -2.78
C ASP A 147 2.32 10.81 -1.94
N LEU A 148 1.67 9.77 -2.40
CA LEU A 148 0.46 9.23 -1.79
C LEU A 148 0.78 8.42 -0.55
N HIS A 149 -0.17 8.37 0.38
CA HIS A 149 -0.10 7.47 1.52
C HIS A 149 0.03 6.00 1.05
N PRO A 150 0.81 5.13 1.73
CA PRO A 150 1.00 3.75 1.30
C PRO A 150 -0.28 2.95 1.08
N THR A 151 -1.34 3.20 1.87
CA THR A 151 -2.65 2.56 1.67
C THR A 151 -3.30 2.97 0.35
N ALA A 152 -3.13 4.23 -0.09
CA ALA A 152 -3.64 4.68 -1.38
C ALA A 152 -2.86 4.06 -2.55
N VAL A 153 -1.54 3.91 -2.41
CA VAL A 153 -0.72 3.17 -3.39
C VAL A 153 -1.19 1.72 -3.50
N ALA A 154 -1.41 1.05 -2.36
CA ALA A 154 -1.93 -0.31 -2.33
C ALA A 154 -3.35 -0.40 -2.91
N GLY A 155 -4.22 0.55 -2.56
CA GLY A 155 -5.58 0.66 -3.09
C GLY A 155 -5.57 0.75 -4.61
N PHE A 156 -4.76 1.63 -5.19
CA PHE A 156 -4.61 1.74 -6.65
C PHE A 156 -4.21 0.41 -7.30
N LEU A 157 -3.28 -0.32 -6.68
CA LEU A 157 -2.78 -1.57 -7.24
C LEU A 157 -3.73 -2.75 -7.07
N LEU A 158 -4.60 -2.75 -6.05
CA LEU A 158 -5.40 -3.91 -5.65
C LEU A 158 -6.90 -3.76 -5.88
N THR A 159 -7.42 -2.53 -6.01
CA THR A 159 -8.85 -2.32 -6.26
C THR A 159 -9.19 -2.63 -7.71
N PRO A 160 -10.24 -3.46 -7.97
CA PRO A 160 -10.69 -3.73 -9.33
C PRO A 160 -11.16 -2.46 -10.04
N GLN A 161 -10.76 -2.29 -11.31
CA GLN A 161 -11.09 -1.17 -12.17
C GLN A 161 -11.88 -1.64 -13.39
N HIS A 162 -12.94 -0.93 -13.74
CA HIS A 162 -13.78 -1.28 -14.89
C HIS A 162 -13.04 -1.17 -16.22
N GLU A 163 -12.04 -0.31 -16.30
CA GLU A 163 -11.20 -0.05 -17.45
C GLU A 163 -10.16 -1.15 -17.72
N LEU A 164 -9.98 -2.07 -16.76
CA LEU A 164 -9.03 -3.18 -16.84
C LEU A 164 -9.76 -4.54 -16.80
N PRO A 165 -10.58 -4.89 -17.80
CA PRO A 165 -11.36 -6.12 -17.75
C PRO A 165 -10.52 -7.36 -18.08
N ILE A 166 -10.59 -8.39 -17.21
CA ILE A 166 -10.10 -9.74 -17.49
C ILE A 166 -11.31 -10.64 -17.64
N ALA A 167 -11.44 -11.30 -18.77
CA ALA A 167 -12.61 -12.15 -19.09
C ALA A 167 -13.97 -11.46 -18.87
N GLY A 168 -14.04 -10.14 -19.10
CA GLY A 168 -15.24 -9.33 -18.95
C GLY A 168 -15.57 -8.89 -17.51
N GLN A 169 -14.71 -9.16 -16.55
CA GLN A 169 -14.84 -8.72 -15.16
C GLN A 169 -13.79 -7.66 -14.83
N PRO A 170 -14.11 -6.63 -14.03
CA PRO A 170 -13.14 -5.67 -13.55
C PRO A 170 -11.98 -6.36 -12.82
N ALA A 171 -10.75 -5.96 -13.12
CA ALA A 171 -9.56 -6.49 -12.48
C ALA A 171 -8.73 -5.38 -11.85
N SER A 172 -7.94 -5.75 -10.84
CA SER A 172 -6.98 -4.84 -10.25
C SER A 172 -5.83 -4.56 -11.22
N VAL A 173 -5.13 -3.44 -11.02
CA VAL A 173 -3.91 -3.12 -11.79
C VAL A 173 -2.91 -4.27 -11.70
N ARG A 174 -2.74 -4.83 -10.49
CA ARG A 174 -1.86 -5.97 -10.27
C ARG A 174 -2.28 -7.19 -11.10
N ASP A 175 -3.53 -7.59 -11.00
CA ASP A 175 -4.03 -8.77 -11.73
C ASP A 175 -3.99 -8.57 -13.24
N TRP A 176 -4.35 -7.38 -13.71
CA TRP A 176 -4.23 -7.00 -15.11
C TRP A 176 -2.82 -7.20 -15.66
N LEU A 177 -1.81 -6.69 -14.94
CA LEU A 177 -0.40 -6.82 -15.35
C LEU A 177 0.09 -8.27 -15.25
N LEU A 178 -0.35 -9.02 -14.25
CA LEU A 178 -0.05 -10.46 -14.11
C LEU A 178 -0.60 -11.29 -15.28
N HIS A 179 -1.76 -10.93 -15.79
CA HIS A 179 -2.35 -11.56 -16.99
C HIS A 179 -1.74 -11.06 -18.30
N GLY A 180 -0.69 -10.23 -18.24
CA GLY A 180 0.02 -9.73 -19.43
C GLY A 180 -0.66 -8.50 -20.07
N GLY A 181 -1.53 -7.83 -19.34
CA GLY A 181 -2.18 -6.60 -19.79
C GLY A 181 -1.18 -5.48 -20.10
N ALA A 182 -1.54 -4.60 -21.03
CA ALA A 182 -0.72 -3.46 -21.41
C ALA A 182 -0.64 -2.41 -20.29
N VAL A 183 0.45 -1.65 -20.24
CA VAL A 183 0.66 -0.61 -19.19
C VAL A 183 -0.09 0.68 -19.53
N GLU A 184 -0.35 0.95 -20.79
CA GLU A 184 -0.96 2.17 -21.29
C GLU A 184 -2.33 2.48 -20.64
N PRO A 185 -3.29 1.52 -20.52
CA PRO A 185 -4.53 1.76 -19.80
C PRO A 185 -4.33 2.12 -18.31
N VAL A 186 -3.31 1.56 -17.67
CA VAL A 186 -2.98 1.87 -16.26
C VAL A 186 -2.48 3.32 -16.13
N HIS A 187 -1.71 3.82 -17.11
CA HIS A 187 -1.29 5.22 -17.13
C HIS A 187 -2.46 6.17 -17.29
N VAL A 188 -3.46 5.82 -18.11
CA VAL A 188 -4.69 6.62 -18.26
C VAL A 188 -5.43 6.70 -16.92
N LEU A 189 -5.56 5.60 -16.19
CA LEU A 189 -6.15 5.60 -14.84
C LEU A 189 -5.39 6.51 -13.86
N LEU A 190 -4.06 6.50 -13.92
CA LEU A 190 -3.23 7.39 -13.10
C LEU A 190 -3.45 8.87 -13.39
N GLU A 191 -3.73 9.21 -14.65
CA GLU A 191 -3.97 10.59 -15.08
C GLU A 191 -5.38 11.06 -14.69
N LEU A 192 -6.38 10.21 -14.78
CA LEU A 192 -7.77 10.53 -14.43
C LEU A 192 -7.94 10.88 -12.95
N GLY A 193 -7.13 10.31 -12.06
CA GLY A 193 -7.12 10.64 -10.64
C GLY A 193 -8.34 10.18 -9.82
N ASP A 194 -9.41 9.70 -10.45
CA ASP A 194 -10.68 9.35 -9.81
C ASP A 194 -10.58 8.16 -8.84
N TRP A 195 -9.56 7.33 -9.00
CA TRP A 195 -9.29 6.19 -8.13
C TRP A 195 -8.88 6.58 -6.69
N ALA A 196 -8.46 7.82 -6.46
CA ALA A 196 -8.09 8.32 -5.13
C ALA A 196 -9.31 8.77 -4.29
N SER A 197 -10.50 8.78 -4.91
CA SER A 197 -11.76 9.23 -4.31
C SER A 197 -12.73 8.08 -4.00
N ALA A 198 -12.32 6.84 -4.24
CA ALA A 198 -13.14 5.65 -4.04
C ALA A 198 -12.88 4.98 -2.67
#